data_9d35409ce87ecbb55347666d00b6aefc
#
_entry.id   9d35409ce87ecbb55347666d00b6aefc
#
_cell.length_a   1.000
_cell.length_b   1.000
_cell.length_c   1.000
_cell.angle_alpha   90.00
_cell.angle_beta   90.00
_cell.angle_gamma   90.00
#
_symmetry.space_group_name_H-M   'P 1'
#
loop_
_entity.id
_entity.type
_entity.pdbx_description
1 polymer ?
#
loop_
_entity_poly.entity_id
_entity_poly.type
_entity_poly.pdbx_seq_one_letter_code
_entity_poly.pdbx_strand_id
1 'polypeptide(L)'
;MFVITSHLNLDFDGFASAELLSLYYSDSVLVFPGSKEKKLRTFLSETGLELVPDISLTELAQMTDITDLVVADTSSKRRIGKLSGLLKTLPRDSVTVFDHHSSPSDLIDAGHVFYQETGATTSIVVQFLKDMNIHIPSDFATLGLMGIYEDTDFLTFPATTFTDADAVSWLLKQGADLNA
;
A
#
# COMPACT_ATOMS: atom_id res chain seq x y z
N MET A 1 14.11 6.36 9.74
CA MET A 1 13.42 5.11 9.29
C MET A 1 11.95 5.37 9.05
N PHE A 2 11.41 4.89 7.95
CA PHE A 2 10.00 4.96 7.60
C PHE A 2 9.21 3.78 8.15
N VAL A 3 7.99 4.02 8.63
CA VAL A 3 6.99 2.98 8.88
C VAL A 3 5.97 3.05 7.75
N ILE A 4 5.79 1.96 7.02
CA ILE A 4 4.76 1.84 5.99
C ILE A 4 3.65 0.94 6.54
N THR A 5 2.41 1.39 6.41
CA THR A 5 1.24 0.67 6.91
C THR A 5 0.04 0.82 5.98
N SER A 6 -0.98 0.01 6.25
CA SER A 6 -2.30 0.12 5.67
C SER A 6 -3.37 -0.08 6.77
N HIS A 7 -4.55 -0.49 6.40
CA HIS A 7 -5.71 -0.55 7.28
C HIS A 7 -5.88 -1.91 8.02
N LEU A 8 -6.75 -1.91 9.03
CA LEU A 8 -7.30 -3.13 9.62
C LEU A 8 -8.02 -3.96 8.54
N ASN A 9 -7.98 -5.31 8.67
CA ASN A 9 -8.51 -6.24 7.65
C ASN A 9 -7.86 -6.03 6.28
N LEU A 10 -6.55 -6.16 6.27
CA LEU A 10 -5.69 -5.89 5.12
C LEU A 10 -6.05 -6.79 3.93
N ASP A 11 -6.46 -6.17 2.84
CA ASP A 11 -6.77 -6.79 1.55
C ASP A 11 -5.59 -6.73 0.57
N PHE A 12 -5.83 -7.08 -0.68
CA PHE A 12 -4.78 -7.07 -1.70
C PHE A 12 -4.31 -5.65 -2.04
N ASP A 13 -5.22 -4.68 -2.17
CA ASP A 13 -4.85 -3.32 -2.57
C ASP A 13 -3.99 -2.65 -1.50
N GLY A 14 -4.42 -2.72 -0.24
CA GLY A 14 -3.65 -2.17 0.88
C GLY A 14 -2.28 -2.83 1.06
N PHE A 15 -2.19 -4.17 0.90
CA PHE A 15 -0.94 -4.90 1.02
C PHE A 15 0.01 -4.62 -0.15
N ALA A 16 -0.49 -4.70 -1.40
CA ALA A 16 0.29 -4.42 -2.60
C ALA A 16 0.83 -3.00 -2.62
N SER A 17 0.00 -2.02 -2.26
CA SER A 17 0.39 -0.62 -2.14
C SER A 17 1.54 -0.43 -1.15
N ALA A 18 1.47 -1.06 0.04
CA ALA A 18 2.52 -0.96 1.05
C ALA A 18 3.84 -1.61 0.58
N GLU A 19 3.77 -2.79 -0.03
CA GLU A 19 4.94 -3.49 -0.58
C GLU A 19 5.61 -2.68 -1.69
N LEU A 20 4.83 -2.15 -2.64
CA LEU A 20 5.35 -1.32 -3.73
C LEU A 20 6.01 -0.03 -3.20
N LEU A 21 5.43 0.61 -2.19
CA LEU A 21 6.01 1.81 -1.58
C LEU A 21 7.36 1.54 -0.91
N SER A 22 7.62 0.32 -0.41
CA SER A 22 8.92 -0.06 0.15
C SER A 22 10.06 0.01 -0.86
N LEU A 23 9.77 -0.09 -2.16
CA LEU A 23 10.77 0.08 -3.22
C LEU A 23 11.30 1.51 -3.32
N TYR A 24 10.49 2.50 -2.98
CA TYR A 24 10.90 3.91 -2.94
C TYR A 24 11.48 4.29 -1.57
N TYR A 25 10.82 3.89 -0.49
CA TYR A 25 11.24 4.15 0.88
C TYR A 25 12.16 3.03 1.38
N SER A 26 13.38 2.95 0.87
CA SER A 26 14.31 1.82 1.08
C SER A 26 14.76 1.61 2.55
N ASP A 27 14.68 2.65 3.41
CA ASP A 27 14.91 2.54 4.87
C ASP A 27 13.55 2.45 5.58
N SER A 28 12.75 1.42 5.26
CA SER A 28 11.41 1.24 5.79
C SER A 28 11.18 -0.13 6.42
N VAL A 29 10.17 -0.17 7.29
CA VAL A 29 9.58 -1.41 7.81
C VAL A 29 8.08 -1.43 7.50
N LEU A 30 7.57 -2.61 7.12
CA LEU A 30 6.14 -2.84 6.92
C LEU A 30 5.51 -3.30 8.24
N VAL A 31 4.45 -2.63 8.66
CA VAL A 31 3.72 -2.97 9.90
C VAL A 31 2.23 -2.83 9.66
N PHE A 32 1.48 -3.88 9.91
CA PHE A 32 0.05 -3.86 9.71
C PHE A 32 -0.72 -3.93 11.04
N PRO A 33 -1.77 -3.11 11.22
CA PRO A 33 -2.47 -2.99 12.51
C PRO A 33 -3.38 -4.17 12.82
N GLY A 34 -3.68 -5.01 11.83
CA GLY A 34 -4.62 -6.13 11.93
C GLY A 34 -4.18 -7.36 11.15
N SER A 35 -5.15 -8.23 10.87
CA SER A 35 -4.89 -9.46 10.08
C SER A 35 -5.04 -9.21 8.60
N LYS A 36 -4.23 -9.90 7.81
CA LYS A 36 -4.43 -10.04 6.37
C LYS A 36 -5.74 -10.82 6.09
N GLU A 37 -6.50 -10.46 5.09
CA GLU A 37 -7.68 -11.19 4.65
C GLU A 37 -7.37 -12.65 4.25
N LYS A 38 -8.38 -13.53 4.28
CA LYS A 38 -8.17 -14.95 3.99
C LYS A 38 -7.63 -15.18 2.58
N LYS A 39 -8.19 -14.50 1.59
CA LYS A 39 -7.75 -14.62 0.18
C LYS A 39 -6.28 -14.23 0.03
N LEU A 40 -5.88 -13.08 0.61
CA LEU A 40 -4.51 -12.60 0.60
C LEU A 40 -3.54 -13.60 1.27
N ARG A 41 -3.89 -14.12 2.46
CA ARG A 41 -3.06 -15.14 3.13
C ARG A 41 -2.88 -16.39 2.28
N THR A 42 -3.97 -16.87 1.66
CA THR A 42 -3.91 -18.06 0.79
C THR A 42 -2.98 -17.81 -0.40
N PHE A 43 -3.17 -16.70 -1.10
CA PHE A 43 -2.33 -16.30 -2.23
C PHE A 43 -0.84 -16.26 -1.84
N LEU A 44 -0.48 -15.55 -0.76
CA LEU A 44 0.90 -15.45 -0.30
C LEU A 44 1.52 -16.80 0.09
N SER A 45 0.71 -17.75 0.60
CA SER A 45 1.20 -19.09 0.94
C SER A 45 1.39 -20.01 -0.27
N GLU A 46 0.72 -19.74 -1.37
CA GLU A 46 0.72 -20.60 -2.57
C GLU A 46 1.69 -20.11 -3.65
N THR A 47 1.91 -18.80 -3.76
CA THR A 47 2.72 -18.22 -4.86
C THR A 47 4.22 -18.19 -4.58
N GLY A 48 4.64 -18.14 -3.32
CA GLY A 48 6.06 -18.07 -2.94
C GLY A 48 6.77 -16.79 -3.43
N LEU A 49 6.04 -15.67 -3.58
CA LEU A 49 6.62 -14.38 -3.96
C LEU A 49 7.67 -13.91 -2.94
N GLU A 50 8.80 -13.41 -3.42
CA GLU A 50 9.85 -12.82 -2.60
C GLU A 50 9.53 -11.34 -2.32
N LEU A 51 8.85 -11.08 -1.19
CA LEU A 51 8.38 -9.77 -0.75
C LEU A 51 9.10 -9.33 0.52
N VAL A 52 8.91 -8.06 0.92
CA VAL A 52 9.47 -7.54 2.17
C VAL A 52 8.72 -8.14 3.36
N PRO A 53 9.39 -8.75 4.35
CA PRO A 53 8.70 -9.28 5.51
C PRO A 53 8.14 -8.16 6.40
N ASP A 54 6.88 -8.29 6.80
CA ASP A 54 6.28 -7.38 7.78
C ASP A 54 6.69 -7.74 9.21
N ILE A 55 6.85 -6.72 10.05
CA ILE A 55 7.14 -6.87 11.48
C ILE A 55 5.88 -6.69 12.33
N SER A 56 5.90 -7.23 13.53
CA SER A 56 4.79 -7.08 14.48
C SER A 56 4.75 -5.71 15.15
N LEU A 57 3.58 -5.33 15.68
CA LEU A 57 3.45 -4.12 16.52
C LEU A 57 4.35 -4.19 17.78
N THR A 58 4.69 -5.38 18.25
CA THR A 58 5.57 -5.57 19.42
C THR A 58 7.02 -5.25 19.06
N GLU A 59 7.48 -5.66 17.88
CA GLU A 59 8.80 -5.32 17.37
C GLU A 59 8.91 -3.82 17.09
N LEU A 60 7.89 -3.24 16.42
CA LEU A 60 7.84 -1.79 16.21
C LEU A 60 7.95 -0.98 17.49
N ALA A 61 7.30 -1.43 18.58
CA ALA A 61 7.32 -0.74 19.88
C ALA A 61 8.71 -0.69 20.53
N GLN A 62 9.67 -1.46 20.06
CA GLN A 62 11.06 -1.45 20.53
C GLN A 62 11.96 -0.54 19.70
N MET A 63 11.46 -0.01 18.59
CA MET A 63 12.20 0.88 17.71
C MET A 63 12.11 2.33 18.21
N THR A 64 13.22 3.07 18.13
CA THR A 64 13.34 4.44 18.67
C THR A 64 13.63 5.49 17.59
N ASP A 65 13.94 5.06 16.38
CA ASP A 65 14.41 5.89 15.26
C ASP A 65 13.36 6.09 14.16
N ILE A 66 12.08 5.94 14.50
CA ILE A 66 10.95 6.19 13.59
C ILE A 66 10.85 7.70 13.35
N THR A 67 11.00 8.10 12.10
CA THR A 67 10.95 9.51 11.68
C THR A 67 9.76 9.84 10.80
N ASP A 68 9.21 8.85 10.09
CA ASP A 68 8.18 9.05 9.07
C ASP A 68 7.12 7.93 9.10
N LEU A 69 5.91 8.28 8.70
CA LEU A 69 4.78 7.35 8.55
C LEU A 69 4.21 7.46 7.13
N VAL A 70 4.15 6.34 6.43
CA VAL A 70 3.49 6.23 5.13
C VAL A 70 2.27 5.33 5.28
N VAL A 71 1.11 5.84 4.92
CA VAL A 71 -0.17 5.13 5.03
C VAL A 71 -0.71 4.87 3.63
N ALA A 72 -0.98 3.61 3.31
CA ALA A 72 -1.53 3.19 2.05
C ALA A 72 -2.98 2.72 2.21
N ASP A 73 -3.82 3.03 1.24
CA ASP A 73 -5.18 2.55 1.07
C ASP A 73 -6.14 2.91 2.22
N THR A 74 -5.80 3.96 2.93
CA THR A 74 -6.73 4.61 3.85
C THR A 74 -6.23 5.97 4.30
N SER A 75 -7.13 6.92 4.42
CA SER A 75 -6.89 8.21 5.09
C SER A 75 -7.55 8.31 6.47
N SER A 76 -8.12 7.21 7.01
CA SER A 76 -8.81 7.18 8.31
C SER A 76 -7.88 6.80 9.45
N LYS A 77 -7.83 7.64 10.50
CA LYS A 77 -7.09 7.37 11.75
C LYS A 77 -7.52 6.08 12.42
N ARG A 78 -8.83 5.73 12.39
CA ARG A 78 -9.35 4.51 13.01
C ARG A 78 -8.91 3.26 12.27
N ARG A 79 -8.84 3.33 10.93
CA ARG A 79 -8.46 2.18 10.12
C ARG A 79 -7.00 1.74 10.33
N ILE A 80 -6.10 2.64 10.71
CA ILE A 80 -4.71 2.29 11.05
C ILE A 80 -4.54 1.80 12.50
N GLY A 81 -5.61 1.68 13.26
CA GLY A 81 -5.63 1.07 14.58
C GLY A 81 -4.64 1.70 15.57
N LYS A 82 -3.82 0.86 16.23
CA LYS A 82 -2.82 1.31 17.22
C LYS A 82 -1.72 2.20 16.60
N LEU A 83 -1.46 2.08 15.32
CA LEU A 83 -0.46 2.92 14.63
C LEU A 83 -0.86 4.40 14.59
N SER A 84 -2.14 4.73 14.80
CA SER A 84 -2.58 6.12 14.99
C SER A 84 -1.88 6.84 16.15
N GLY A 85 -1.25 6.10 17.06
CA GLY A 85 -0.38 6.64 18.11
C GLY A 85 0.82 7.42 17.55
N LEU A 86 1.39 7.01 16.42
CA LEU A 86 2.51 7.68 15.75
C LEU A 86 2.13 9.09 15.28
N LEU A 87 0.87 9.32 14.91
CA LEU A 87 0.37 10.65 14.51
C LEU A 87 0.44 11.71 15.61
N LYS A 88 0.65 11.29 16.87
CA LYS A 88 0.80 12.20 18.03
C LYS A 88 2.25 12.62 18.28
N THR A 89 3.19 11.86 17.74
CA THR A 89 4.64 12.03 17.98
C THR A 89 5.38 12.52 16.74
N LEU A 90 4.88 12.19 15.56
CA LEU A 90 5.49 12.60 14.30
C LEU A 90 4.96 13.97 13.85
N PRO A 91 5.83 14.83 13.29
CA PRO A 91 5.39 16.06 12.64
C PRO A 91 4.45 15.76 11.47
N ARG A 92 3.53 16.67 11.17
CA ARG A 92 2.61 16.54 10.03
C ARG A 92 3.33 16.27 8.71
N ASP A 93 4.45 16.95 8.47
CA ASP A 93 5.22 16.87 7.22
C ASP A 93 5.99 15.54 7.07
N SER A 94 6.08 14.75 8.15
CA SER A 94 6.61 13.38 8.14
C SER A 94 5.51 12.30 7.92
N VAL A 95 4.28 12.71 7.61
CA VAL A 95 3.18 11.78 7.34
C VAL A 95 2.77 11.89 5.88
N THR A 96 2.80 10.76 5.18
CA THR A 96 2.38 10.63 3.78
C THR A 96 1.20 9.66 3.69
N VAL A 97 0.20 10.00 2.87
CA VAL A 97 -0.99 9.17 2.62
C VAL A 97 -1.15 8.94 1.12
N PHE A 98 -1.36 7.68 0.74
CA PHE A 98 -1.82 7.28 -0.58
C PHE A 98 -3.21 6.65 -0.42
N ASP A 99 -4.23 7.19 -1.09
CA ASP A 99 -5.61 6.71 -0.90
C ASP A 99 -6.48 7.06 -2.11
N HIS A 100 -7.39 6.15 -2.45
CA HIS A 100 -8.39 6.37 -3.50
C HIS A 100 -9.82 6.56 -2.93
N HIS A 101 -10.00 6.32 -1.63
CA HIS A 101 -11.30 6.42 -0.97
C HIS A 101 -11.73 7.87 -0.75
N SER A 102 -13.03 8.09 -0.67
CA SER A 102 -13.58 9.39 -0.25
C SER A 102 -13.14 9.74 1.17
N SER A 103 -12.94 11.05 1.43
CA SER A 103 -12.45 11.56 2.71
C SER A 103 -13.32 11.11 3.90
N PRO A 104 -12.75 10.42 4.90
CA PRO A 104 -13.46 10.00 6.11
C PRO A 104 -13.65 11.17 7.09
N SER A 105 -14.54 10.98 8.08
CA SER A 105 -14.77 11.98 9.14
C SER A 105 -13.60 12.10 10.13
N ASP A 106 -12.71 11.12 10.17
CA ASP A 106 -11.52 11.05 11.05
C ASP A 106 -10.21 11.08 10.25
N LEU A 107 -10.16 11.98 9.26
CA LEU A 107 -9.05 12.15 8.32
C LEU A 107 -7.68 12.28 9.03
N ILE A 108 -6.69 11.56 8.52
CA ILE A 108 -5.28 11.72 8.90
C ILE A 108 -4.80 13.10 8.42
N ASP A 109 -4.25 13.88 9.33
CA ASP A 109 -3.61 15.16 9.00
C ASP A 109 -2.18 14.89 8.53
N ALA A 110 -2.01 14.78 7.23
CA ALA A 110 -0.75 14.44 6.56
C ALA A 110 -0.15 15.64 5.84
N GLY A 111 1.19 15.73 5.81
CA GLY A 111 1.93 16.72 5.03
C GLY A 111 1.88 16.45 3.53
N HIS A 112 1.88 15.17 3.16
CA HIS A 112 1.86 14.72 1.78
C HIS A 112 0.67 13.81 1.54
N VAL A 113 -0.16 14.13 0.55
CA VAL A 113 -1.35 13.33 0.20
C VAL A 113 -1.37 13.08 -1.30
N PHE A 114 -1.34 11.81 -1.67
CA PHE A 114 -1.51 11.31 -3.02
C PHE A 114 -2.91 10.70 -3.12
N TYR A 115 -3.87 11.50 -3.54
CA TYR A 115 -5.27 11.12 -3.68
C TYR A 115 -5.73 11.23 -5.13
N GLN A 116 -6.42 10.21 -5.59
CA GLN A 116 -7.08 10.22 -6.89
C GLN A 116 -8.33 9.32 -6.84
N GLU A 117 -9.42 9.77 -7.42
CA GLU A 117 -10.59 8.93 -7.66
C GLU A 117 -10.26 7.94 -8.80
N THR A 118 -9.95 6.71 -8.41
CA THR A 118 -9.58 5.60 -9.30
C THR A 118 -9.99 4.27 -8.65
N GLY A 119 -9.85 3.17 -9.35
CA GLY A 119 -10.32 1.86 -8.88
C GLY A 119 -9.51 1.28 -7.73
N ALA A 120 -8.21 1.61 -7.61
CA ALA A 120 -7.32 1.04 -6.60
C ALA A 120 -6.23 2.03 -6.17
N THR A 121 -5.83 2.02 -4.90
CA THR A 121 -4.67 2.76 -4.39
C THR A 121 -3.37 2.27 -5.03
N THR A 122 -3.25 0.98 -5.31
CA THR A 122 -2.10 0.40 -6.03
C THR A 122 -1.86 1.11 -7.36
N SER A 123 -2.90 1.53 -8.07
CA SER A 123 -2.76 2.28 -9.33
C SER A 123 -2.08 3.64 -9.13
N ILE A 124 -2.41 4.34 -8.03
CA ILE A 124 -1.77 5.61 -7.65
C ILE A 124 -0.29 5.38 -7.32
N VAL A 125 0.00 4.32 -6.55
CA VAL A 125 1.38 3.96 -6.16
C VAL A 125 2.22 3.58 -7.39
N VAL A 126 1.67 2.79 -8.31
CA VAL A 126 2.36 2.43 -9.57
C VAL A 126 2.69 3.68 -10.38
N GLN A 127 1.74 4.63 -10.51
CA GLN A 127 1.99 5.88 -11.22
C GLN A 127 3.10 6.70 -10.51
N PHE A 128 3.06 6.79 -9.19
CA PHE A 128 4.09 7.45 -8.39
C PHE A 128 5.48 6.82 -8.63
N LEU A 129 5.61 5.49 -8.58
CA LEU A 129 6.89 4.80 -8.82
C LEU A 129 7.39 4.98 -10.27
N LYS A 130 6.47 4.99 -11.23
CA LYS A 130 6.76 5.27 -12.64
C LYS A 130 7.32 6.68 -12.83
N ASP A 131 6.72 7.69 -12.19
CA ASP A 131 7.16 9.09 -12.25
C ASP A 131 8.52 9.28 -11.57
N MET A 132 8.81 8.50 -10.52
CA MET A 132 10.10 8.46 -9.82
C MET A 132 11.13 7.59 -10.54
N ASN A 133 10.77 6.98 -11.67
CA ASN A 133 11.63 6.08 -12.45
C ASN A 133 12.17 4.89 -11.61
N ILE A 134 11.34 4.35 -10.72
CA ILE A 134 11.66 3.18 -9.88
C ILE A 134 11.30 1.91 -10.66
N HIS A 135 12.26 0.99 -10.75
CA HIS A 135 12.00 -0.35 -11.31
C HIS A 135 11.21 -1.19 -10.31
N ILE A 136 10.17 -1.88 -10.81
CA ILE A 136 9.34 -2.79 -10.02
C ILE A 136 9.76 -4.23 -10.34
N PRO A 137 10.32 -5.01 -9.40
CA PRO A 137 10.62 -6.42 -9.62
C PRO A 137 9.36 -7.24 -9.94
N SER A 138 9.50 -8.36 -10.65
CA SER A 138 8.37 -9.19 -11.13
C SER A 138 7.41 -9.64 -10.03
N ASP A 139 7.93 -10.00 -8.85
CA ASP A 139 7.11 -10.45 -7.72
C ASP A 139 6.24 -9.32 -7.17
N PHE A 140 6.81 -8.12 -7.02
CA PHE A 140 6.09 -6.92 -6.65
C PHE A 140 5.10 -6.48 -7.74
N ALA A 141 5.48 -6.63 -9.00
CA ALA A 141 4.59 -6.34 -10.13
C ALA A 141 3.39 -7.31 -10.16
N THR A 142 3.62 -8.59 -9.87
CA THR A 142 2.56 -9.61 -9.77
C THR A 142 1.61 -9.30 -8.62
N LEU A 143 2.15 -8.97 -7.44
CA LEU A 143 1.33 -8.56 -6.30
C LEU A 143 0.53 -7.27 -6.60
N GLY A 144 1.16 -6.26 -7.22
CA GLY A 144 0.51 -5.02 -7.63
C GLY A 144 -0.65 -5.26 -8.60
N LEU A 145 -0.47 -6.18 -9.55
CA LEU A 145 -1.52 -6.58 -10.47
C LEU A 145 -2.73 -7.17 -9.73
N MET A 146 -2.48 -8.02 -8.72
CA MET A 146 -3.54 -8.60 -7.88
C MET A 146 -4.27 -7.54 -7.05
N GLY A 147 -3.56 -6.54 -6.50
CA GLY A 147 -4.17 -5.41 -5.80
C GLY A 147 -5.16 -4.66 -6.69
N ILE A 148 -4.75 -4.28 -7.90
CA ILE A 148 -5.64 -3.59 -8.84
C ILE A 148 -6.82 -4.47 -9.27
N TYR A 149 -6.59 -5.75 -9.55
CA TYR A 149 -7.63 -6.66 -10.03
C TYR A 149 -8.70 -6.95 -8.95
N GLU A 150 -8.29 -7.09 -7.70
CA GLU A 150 -9.26 -7.35 -6.62
C GLU A 150 -10.18 -6.15 -6.40
N ASP A 151 -9.65 -4.94 -6.34
CA ASP A 151 -10.43 -3.73 -6.10
C ASP A 151 -11.25 -3.26 -7.31
N THR A 152 -10.85 -3.64 -8.51
CA THR A 152 -11.54 -3.26 -9.76
C THR A 152 -12.39 -4.38 -10.35
N ASP A 153 -12.45 -5.55 -9.71
CA ASP A 153 -13.04 -6.77 -10.29
C ASP A 153 -12.57 -6.99 -11.74
N PHE A 154 -11.25 -7.08 -11.91
CA PHE A 154 -10.58 -7.22 -13.22
C PHE A 154 -10.93 -6.07 -14.19
N LEU A 155 -10.91 -4.83 -13.70
CA LEU A 155 -11.21 -3.60 -14.45
C LEU A 155 -12.69 -3.47 -14.90
N THR A 156 -13.60 -4.18 -14.27
CA THR A 156 -15.03 -4.15 -14.63
C THR A 156 -15.89 -3.27 -13.71
N PHE A 157 -15.39 -2.88 -12.53
CA PHE A 157 -16.13 -2.01 -11.63
C PHE A 157 -16.30 -0.58 -12.16
N PRO A 158 -17.42 0.09 -11.83
CA PRO A 158 -17.70 1.46 -12.30
C PRO A 158 -16.67 2.50 -11.83
N ALA A 159 -15.94 2.23 -10.74
CA ALA A 159 -14.87 3.10 -10.23
C ALA A 159 -13.56 2.95 -11.02
N THR A 160 -13.44 1.95 -11.89
CA THR A 160 -12.25 1.75 -12.73
C THR A 160 -12.04 2.91 -13.68
N THR A 161 -10.80 3.37 -13.76
CA THR A 161 -10.39 4.49 -14.59
C THR A 161 -9.26 4.12 -15.55
N PHE A 162 -8.88 5.07 -16.41
CA PHE A 162 -7.68 4.95 -17.25
C PHE A 162 -6.40 4.69 -16.41
N THR A 163 -6.30 5.28 -15.22
CA THR A 163 -5.14 5.11 -14.33
C THR A 163 -4.94 3.63 -13.96
N ASP A 164 -6.01 2.90 -13.68
CA ASP A 164 -5.95 1.48 -13.35
C ASP A 164 -5.47 0.65 -14.55
N ALA A 165 -5.99 0.92 -15.73
CA ALA A 165 -5.60 0.23 -16.96
C ALA A 165 -4.13 0.53 -17.36
N ASP A 166 -3.66 1.77 -17.20
CA ASP A 166 -2.26 2.15 -17.45
C ASP A 166 -1.32 1.49 -16.43
N ALA A 167 -1.70 1.43 -15.15
CA ALA A 167 -0.95 0.75 -14.11
C ALA A 167 -0.83 -0.75 -14.40
N VAL A 168 -1.92 -1.43 -14.76
CA VAL A 168 -1.89 -2.85 -15.20
C VAL A 168 -0.94 -3.03 -16.39
N SER A 169 -1.07 -2.19 -17.43
CA SER A 169 -0.17 -2.25 -18.60
C SER A 169 1.30 -2.07 -18.20
N TRP A 170 1.58 -1.18 -17.24
CA TRP A 170 2.94 -0.96 -16.75
C TRP A 170 3.47 -2.16 -15.97
N LEU A 171 2.68 -2.71 -15.03
CA LEU A 171 3.05 -3.88 -14.25
C LEU A 171 3.36 -5.10 -15.13
N LEU A 172 2.57 -5.33 -16.18
CA LEU A 172 2.85 -6.38 -17.17
C LEU A 172 4.20 -6.17 -17.89
N LYS A 173 4.57 -4.92 -18.19
CA LYS A 173 5.90 -4.60 -18.76
C LYS A 173 7.03 -4.82 -17.76
N GLN A 174 6.76 -4.71 -16.45
CA GLN A 174 7.71 -5.03 -15.38
C GLN A 174 7.80 -6.55 -15.11
N GLY A 175 7.01 -7.38 -15.79
CA GLY A 175 7.07 -8.83 -15.69
C GLY A 175 6.07 -9.46 -14.71
N ALA A 176 4.96 -8.77 -14.43
CA ALA A 176 3.88 -9.37 -13.63
C ALA A 176 3.36 -10.66 -14.28
N ASP A 177 3.19 -11.72 -13.48
CA ASP A 177 2.64 -13.00 -13.91
C ASP A 177 1.11 -13.01 -13.77
N LEU A 178 0.40 -13.21 -14.88
CA LEU A 178 -1.06 -13.33 -14.92
C LEU A 178 -1.58 -14.71 -14.45
N ASN A 179 -0.68 -15.68 -14.26
CA ASN A 179 -1.05 -17.06 -13.90
C ASN A 179 -0.69 -17.41 -12.45
N ALA A 180 -0.22 -16.42 -11.67
CA ALA A 180 0.15 -16.59 -10.28
C ALA A 180 -1.06 -16.89 -9.36
#